data_797dfb24a37cdf5255aaefa39c8e1a19
#
_entry.id   797dfb24a37cdf5255aaefa39c8e1a19
#
_cell.length_a   1.000
_cell.length_b   1.000
_cell.length_c   1.000
_cell.angle_alpha   90.00
_cell.angle_beta   90.00
_cell.angle_gamma   90.00
#
_symmetry.space_group_name_H-M   'P 1'
#
loop_
_entity.id
_entity.type
_entity.pdbx_description
1 polymer ?
#
loop_
_entity_poly.entity_id
_entity_poly.type
_entity_poly.pdbx_seq_one_letter_code
_entity_poly.pdbx_strand_id
1 'polypeptide(L)'
;MISRQPLLAGAAVIGIIFWLGTKPVIGAEVPVPPDFSYEDTKPLDPVPFSHKLHVTEKKLGCPECHTKPFQMKKMAASKDMTMAKLNSGEFCGNCHNAKKAFSTKEAKDCAKCHVKKK
;
A
#
# COMPACT_ATOMS: atom_id res chain seq x y z
N MET A 1 -38.24 42.50 65.67
CA MET A 1 -38.74 41.86 64.43
C MET A 1 -37.59 41.06 63.84
N ILE A 2 -37.60 39.74 64.00
CA ILE A 2 -36.54 38.86 63.59
C ILE A 2 -37.10 38.07 62.37
N SER A 3 -36.61 38.41 61.20
CA SER A 3 -36.99 37.71 59.92
C SER A 3 -36.18 36.42 59.81
N ARG A 4 -36.88 35.30 59.83
CA ARG A 4 -36.29 33.95 59.53
C ARG A 4 -36.35 33.70 58.09
N GLN A 5 -35.22 33.57 57.42
CA GLN A 5 -35.11 33.06 56.07
C GLN A 5 -35.04 31.50 56.06
N PRO A 6 -35.72 30.79 55.15
CA PRO A 6 -35.62 29.37 55.08
C PRO A 6 -34.38 28.98 54.23
N LEU A 7 -33.64 28.02 54.75
CA LEU A 7 -32.54 27.32 54.06
C LEU A 7 -33.10 26.45 52.93
N LEU A 8 -32.80 26.82 51.69
CA LEU A 8 -33.02 25.96 50.52
C LEU A 8 -31.90 24.94 50.44
N ALA A 9 -32.23 23.69 50.72
CA ALA A 9 -31.34 22.56 50.49
C ALA A 9 -31.22 22.27 48.97
N GLY A 10 -30.10 22.64 48.41
CA GLY A 10 -29.78 22.29 47.00
C GLY A 10 -29.36 20.83 46.93
N ALA A 11 -30.18 20.01 46.25
CA ALA A 11 -29.83 18.63 45.88
C ALA A 11 -28.81 18.66 44.72
N ALA A 12 -27.59 18.28 45.01
CA ALA A 12 -26.58 18.08 43.97
C ALA A 12 -26.86 16.78 43.22
N VAL A 13 -27.35 16.90 41.99
CA VAL A 13 -27.46 15.77 41.08
C VAL A 13 -26.09 15.46 40.48
N ILE A 14 -25.46 14.41 41.01
CA ILE A 14 -24.22 13.89 40.44
C ILE A 14 -24.56 13.13 39.17
N GLY A 15 -24.40 13.83 38.04
CA GLY A 15 -24.51 13.18 36.71
C GLY A 15 -23.35 12.22 36.46
N ILE A 16 -23.61 10.93 36.56
CA ILE A 16 -22.66 9.90 36.13
C ILE A 16 -22.60 9.94 34.60
N ILE A 17 -21.55 10.61 34.06
CA ILE A 17 -21.25 10.58 32.65
C ILE A 17 -20.69 9.19 32.33
N PHE A 18 -21.53 8.32 31.78
CA PHE A 18 -21.12 7.02 31.27
C PHE A 18 -20.29 7.23 30.00
N TRP A 19 -18.97 7.22 30.15
CA TRP A 19 -18.02 7.29 29.04
C TRP A 19 -18.10 5.97 28.27
N LEU A 20 -18.96 5.91 27.27
CA LEU A 20 -18.97 4.83 26.28
C LEU A 20 -17.68 4.95 25.45
N GLY A 21 -16.63 4.29 25.92
CA GLY A 21 -15.39 4.18 25.19
C GLY A 21 -15.63 3.42 23.89
N THR A 22 -15.82 4.13 22.79
CA THR A 22 -15.79 3.55 21.45
C THR A 22 -14.38 3.05 21.20
N LYS A 23 -14.17 1.74 21.27
CA LYS A 23 -12.91 1.12 20.85
C LYS A 23 -12.72 1.46 19.38
N PRO A 24 -11.54 1.97 18.96
CA PRO A 24 -11.28 2.14 17.54
C PRO A 24 -11.38 0.76 16.89
N VAL A 25 -12.23 0.64 15.88
CA VAL A 25 -12.27 -0.54 15.01
C VAL A 25 -10.96 -0.48 14.21
N ILE A 26 -9.97 -1.22 14.68
CA ILE A 26 -8.75 -1.43 13.90
C ILE A 26 -9.21 -2.20 12.66
N GLY A 27 -9.24 -1.50 11.52
CA GLY A 27 -9.58 -2.13 10.26
C GLY A 27 -8.73 -3.37 10.05
N ALA A 28 -9.34 -4.49 9.66
CA ALA A 28 -8.61 -5.72 9.38
C ALA A 28 -7.51 -5.42 8.38
N GLU A 29 -6.26 -5.71 8.76
CA GLU A 29 -5.10 -5.52 7.88
C GLU A 29 -5.27 -6.46 6.68
N VAL A 30 -5.40 -5.90 5.50
CA VAL A 30 -5.53 -6.70 4.26
C VAL A 30 -4.21 -7.44 4.05
N PRO A 31 -4.22 -8.77 4.01
CA PRO A 31 -2.99 -9.54 3.87
C PRO A 31 -2.30 -9.20 2.54
N VAL A 32 -0.99 -8.97 2.62
CA VAL A 32 -0.17 -8.70 1.43
C VAL A 32 -0.12 -9.96 0.57
N PRO A 33 -0.47 -9.89 -0.73
CA PRO A 33 -0.41 -11.03 -1.62
C PRO A 33 1.01 -11.62 -1.73
N PRO A 34 1.16 -12.92 -2.06
CA PRO A 34 2.46 -13.55 -2.20
C PRO A 34 3.25 -12.92 -3.36
N ASP A 35 4.57 -12.97 -3.21
CA ASP A 35 5.50 -12.60 -4.27
C ASP A 35 5.43 -13.60 -5.42
N PHE A 36 5.78 -13.18 -6.63
CA PHE A 36 5.77 -14.03 -7.82
C PHE A 36 6.89 -13.63 -8.80
N SER A 37 7.05 -14.39 -9.88
CA SER A 37 8.06 -14.10 -10.90
C SER A 37 7.45 -14.10 -12.28
N TYR A 38 7.93 -13.22 -13.13
CA TYR A 38 7.71 -13.25 -14.57
C TYR A 38 8.79 -14.10 -15.22
N GLU A 39 8.41 -15.25 -15.74
CA GLU A 39 9.33 -16.25 -16.29
C GLU A 39 9.58 -16.09 -17.80
N ASP A 40 8.65 -15.44 -18.49
CA ASP A 40 8.71 -15.27 -19.94
C ASP A 40 9.46 -14.00 -20.33
N THR A 41 10.76 -14.00 -20.02
CA THR A 41 11.64 -12.84 -20.20
C THR A 41 12.85 -13.14 -21.08
N LYS A 42 12.88 -14.32 -21.73
CA LYS A 42 14.00 -14.74 -22.59
C LYS A 42 14.38 -13.70 -23.64
N PRO A 43 15.67 -13.49 -23.93
CA PRO A 43 16.81 -14.25 -23.47
C PRO A 43 17.35 -13.87 -22.07
N LEU A 44 16.72 -12.93 -21.38
CA LEU A 44 17.14 -12.48 -20.06
C LEU A 44 16.60 -13.40 -18.94
N ASP A 45 17.18 -13.24 -17.76
CA ASP A 45 16.75 -13.96 -16.56
C ASP A 45 15.33 -13.52 -16.14
N PRO A 46 14.59 -14.35 -15.37
CA PRO A 46 13.27 -14.01 -14.84
C PRO A 46 13.25 -12.73 -14.01
N VAL A 47 12.10 -12.10 -13.93
CA VAL A 47 11.88 -10.90 -13.13
C VAL A 47 11.03 -11.24 -11.91
N PRO A 48 11.61 -11.38 -10.71
CA PRO A 48 10.86 -11.54 -9.48
C PRO A 48 10.17 -10.23 -9.11
N PHE A 49 8.91 -10.30 -8.74
CA PHE A 49 8.15 -9.18 -8.20
C PHE A 49 7.77 -9.46 -6.75
N SER A 50 8.11 -8.53 -5.86
CA SER A 50 7.78 -8.65 -4.46
C SER A 50 6.71 -7.66 -4.04
N HIS A 51 5.53 -8.15 -3.70
CA HIS A 51 4.50 -7.37 -3.04
C HIS A 51 4.99 -6.87 -1.67
N LYS A 52 5.69 -7.72 -0.92
CA LYS A 52 6.26 -7.35 0.39
C LYS A 52 7.15 -6.12 0.27
N LEU A 53 8.08 -6.11 -0.68
CA LEU A 53 8.96 -4.96 -0.89
C LEU A 53 8.16 -3.70 -1.22
N HIS A 54 7.25 -3.76 -2.19
CA HIS A 54 6.53 -2.57 -2.67
C HIS A 54 5.50 -2.08 -1.66
N VAL A 55 4.68 -2.96 -1.11
CA VAL A 55 3.58 -2.59 -0.21
C VAL A 55 4.08 -2.36 1.21
N THR A 56 4.87 -3.28 1.76
CA THR A 56 5.27 -3.22 3.18
C THR A 56 6.46 -2.28 3.39
N GLU A 57 7.51 -2.40 2.59
CA GLU A 57 8.73 -1.63 2.81
C GLU A 57 8.68 -0.26 2.14
N LYS A 58 8.14 -0.16 0.92
CA LYS A 58 7.99 1.11 0.19
C LYS A 58 6.69 1.84 0.49
N LYS A 59 5.78 1.23 1.26
CA LYS A 59 4.50 1.81 1.70
C LYS A 59 3.57 2.23 0.56
N LEU A 60 3.64 1.54 -0.58
CA LEU A 60 2.76 1.78 -1.72
C LEU A 60 1.39 1.15 -1.45
N GLY A 61 0.33 1.92 -1.63
CA GLY A 61 -1.04 1.42 -1.51
C GLY A 61 -1.43 0.53 -2.71
N CYS A 62 -2.34 -0.40 -2.48
CA CYS A 62 -2.83 -1.27 -3.56
C CYS A 62 -3.32 -0.48 -4.80
N PRO A 63 -4.05 0.64 -4.67
CA PRO A 63 -4.55 1.39 -5.81
C PRO A 63 -3.46 2.06 -6.66
N GLU A 64 -2.24 2.23 -6.13
CA GLU A 64 -1.15 2.84 -6.90
C GLU A 64 -0.68 1.96 -8.06
N CYS A 65 -0.92 0.65 -7.94
CA CYS A 65 -0.61 -0.33 -8.98
C CYS A 65 -1.89 -0.94 -9.59
N HIS A 66 -2.94 -1.12 -8.81
CA HIS A 66 -4.22 -1.70 -9.21
C HIS A 66 -5.29 -0.60 -9.22
N THR A 67 -6.13 -0.49 -10.19
CA THR A 67 -6.41 -1.29 -11.37
C THR A 67 -5.65 -0.88 -12.63
N LYS A 68 -4.89 0.17 -12.58
CA LYS A 68 -3.98 0.67 -13.62
C LYS A 68 -2.65 1.01 -12.95
N PRO A 69 -1.50 0.58 -13.49
CA PRO A 69 -1.32 -0.15 -14.76
C PRO A 69 -1.58 -1.67 -14.71
N PHE A 70 -1.87 -2.25 -13.55
CA PHE A 70 -2.02 -3.70 -13.39
C PHE A 70 -3.41 -4.10 -12.90
N GLN A 71 -3.91 -5.23 -13.39
CA GLN A 71 -5.13 -5.85 -12.86
C GLN A 71 -4.85 -6.57 -11.53
N MET A 72 -5.93 -6.91 -10.78
CA MET A 72 -5.85 -7.63 -9.49
C MET A 72 -5.46 -9.11 -9.61
N LYS A 73 -4.99 -9.54 -10.75
CA LYS A 73 -4.47 -10.89 -10.99
C LYS A 73 -3.17 -10.81 -11.76
N LYS A 74 -2.31 -11.79 -11.59
CA LYS A 74 -1.10 -11.92 -12.40
C LYS A 74 -1.53 -11.83 -13.86
N MET A 75 -1.13 -10.78 -14.52
CA MET A 75 -1.33 -10.69 -15.97
C MET A 75 -0.59 -11.85 -16.58
N ALA A 76 -1.27 -12.55 -17.52
CA ALA A 76 -0.55 -13.40 -18.45
C ALA A 76 0.49 -12.49 -19.11
N ALA A 77 1.69 -12.61 -18.63
CA ALA A 77 2.60 -11.56 -18.69
C ALA A 77 2.83 -11.03 -20.03
N SER A 78 2.60 -10.78 -20.55
CA SER A 78 3.61 -10.35 -21.20
C SER A 78 3.62 -10.15 -22.68
N LYS A 79 2.65 -10.52 -23.36
CA LYS A 79 2.55 -10.04 -24.74
C LYS A 79 2.51 -8.52 -24.80
N ASP A 80 1.96 -7.91 -23.76
CA ASP A 80 1.86 -6.44 -23.68
C ASP A 80 2.91 -5.77 -22.83
N MET A 81 3.53 -6.46 -21.87
CA MET A 81 4.54 -5.89 -20.97
C MET A 81 5.95 -6.09 -21.57
N THR A 82 6.29 -5.28 -22.54
CA THR A 82 7.61 -5.30 -23.18
C THR A 82 8.54 -4.24 -22.59
N MET A 83 9.86 -4.43 -22.73
CA MET A 83 10.82 -3.40 -22.32
C MET A 83 10.60 -2.06 -23.02
N ALA A 84 10.15 -2.06 -24.26
CA ALA A 84 9.81 -0.83 -24.99
C ALA A 84 8.70 -0.05 -24.28
N LYS A 85 7.63 -0.73 -23.83
CA LYS A 85 6.53 -0.13 -23.07
C LYS A 85 6.96 0.30 -21.68
N LEU A 86 7.78 -0.48 -20.97
CA LEU A 86 8.35 -0.06 -19.71
C LEU A 86 9.17 1.22 -19.89
N ASN A 87 10.00 1.26 -20.91
CA ASN A 87 10.82 2.45 -21.21
C ASN A 87 9.99 3.68 -21.64
N SER A 88 8.79 3.47 -22.17
CA SER A 88 7.84 4.57 -22.45
C SER A 88 7.07 5.05 -21.22
N GLY A 89 7.24 4.40 -20.06
CA GLY A 89 6.57 4.79 -18.82
C GLY A 89 5.31 4.01 -18.50
N GLU A 90 5.07 2.91 -19.21
CA GLU A 90 3.96 2.01 -18.93
C GLU A 90 4.36 0.94 -17.90
N PHE A 91 3.40 0.29 -17.27
CA PHE A 91 3.59 -0.77 -16.27
C PHE A 91 4.60 -0.38 -15.17
N CYS A 92 5.63 -1.16 -14.97
CA CYS A 92 6.69 -0.86 -14.00
C CYS A 92 7.38 0.48 -14.29
N GLY A 93 7.48 0.86 -15.56
CA GLY A 93 8.09 2.12 -16.00
C GLY A 93 7.39 3.37 -15.48
N ASN A 94 6.14 3.28 -15.05
CA ASN A 94 5.42 4.38 -14.41
C ASN A 94 6.14 4.89 -13.14
N CYS A 95 6.75 3.99 -12.41
CA CYS A 95 7.55 4.32 -11.22
C CYS A 95 9.06 4.16 -11.45
N HIS A 96 9.48 3.12 -12.20
CA HIS A 96 10.88 2.87 -12.52
C HIS A 96 11.36 3.74 -13.68
N ASN A 97 11.43 5.04 -13.42
CA ASN A 97 11.68 6.09 -14.41
C ASN A 97 12.84 7.04 -14.02
N ALA A 98 13.70 6.62 -13.11
CA ALA A 98 14.81 7.39 -12.53
C ALA A 98 14.40 8.56 -11.61
N LYS A 99 13.10 8.78 -11.40
CA LYS A 99 12.58 9.80 -10.46
C LYS A 99 11.99 9.18 -9.20
N LYS A 100 11.08 8.22 -9.35
CA LYS A 100 10.44 7.52 -8.22
C LYS A 100 11.23 6.29 -7.78
N ALA A 101 11.80 5.55 -8.72
CA ALA A 101 12.65 4.40 -8.49
C ALA A 101 13.75 4.32 -9.58
N PHE A 102 14.64 3.34 -9.50
CA PHE A 102 15.67 3.13 -10.50
C PHE A 102 15.06 2.97 -11.91
N SER A 103 15.83 3.28 -12.95
CA SER A 103 15.31 3.38 -14.31
C SER A 103 15.25 2.03 -15.02
N THR A 104 14.22 1.82 -15.83
CA THR A 104 14.16 0.71 -16.79
C THR A 104 15.09 0.91 -17.99
N LYS A 105 15.62 2.12 -18.20
CA LYS A 105 16.45 2.47 -19.36
C LYS A 105 17.95 2.33 -19.13
N GLU A 106 18.37 2.33 -17.86
CA GLU A 106 19.78 2.32 -17.51
C GLU A 106 20.33 0.89 -17.51
N ALA A 107 21.36 0.64 -18.33
CA ALA A 107 21.96 -0.69 -18.45
C ALA A 107 22.46 -1.27 -17.11
N LYS A 108 22.97 -0.40 -16.21
CA LYS A 108 23.38 -0.78 -14.85
C LYS A 108 22.26 -1.33 -13.96
N ASP A 109 21.01 -1.05 -14.33
CA ASP A 109 19.82 -1.42 -13.56
C ASP A 109 19.14 -2.70 -14.06
N CYS A 110 19.57 -3.26 -15.20
CA CYS A 110 18.98 -4.47 -15.78
C CYS A 110 18.97 -5.65 -14.78
N ALA A 111 20.08 -5.87 -14.09
CA ALA A 111 20.22 -6.95 -13.11
C ALA A 111 19.41 -6.74 -11.81
N LYS A 112 18.81 -5.58 -11.60
CA LYS A 112 17.91 -5.34 -10.47
C LYS A 112 16.55 -5.97 -10.69
N CYS A 113 16.16 -6.13 -11.94
CA CYS A 113 14.93 -6.81 -12.35
C CYS A 113 15.20 -8.23 -12.81
N HIS A 114 16.15 -8.42 -13.74
CA HIS A 114 16.49 -9.72 -14.32
C HIS A 114 17.49 -10.45 -13.42
N VAL A 115 16.99 -11.38 -12.60
CA VAL A 115 17.78 -12.04 -11.56
C VAL A 115 17.86 -13.54 -11.82
N LYS A 116 19.08 -14.08 -11.86
CA LYS A 116 19.30 -15.52 -11.98
C LYS A 116 18.62 -16.28 -10.86
N LYS A 117 17.88 -17.32 -11.20
CA LYS A 117 17.41 -18.27 -10.19
C LYS A 117 18.61 -18.94 -9.54
N LYS A 118 18.66 -18.93 -8.23
CA LYS A 118 19.59 -19.71 -7.44
C LYS A 118 19.12 -21.17 -7.38
#